data_609af062e0049f3c808557334857db7a
#
_entry.id   609af062e0049f3c808557334857db7a
#
_cell.length_a   1.000
_cell.length_b   1.000
_cell.length_c   1.000
_cell.angle_alpha   90.00
_cell.angle_beta   90.00
_cell.angle_gamma   90.00
#
_symmetry.space_group_name_H-M   'P 1'
#
loop_
_entity.id
_entity.type
_entity.pdbx_description
1 polymer ?
#
loop_
_entity_poly.entity_id
_entity_poly.type
_entity_poly.pdbx_seq_one_letter_code
_entity_poly.pdbx_strand_id
1 'polypeptide(L)'
;MARKIGSRYTAHQILGRGSAGTVWLGEGPDGPVAVKLLREDLASDQELVGRFVQERSALLGLEHPHVVSVRDLVVDGNDLALVMDLVRGTDLRTRLDRERRLAPEAAVAIVADVADALAAAHAAGVVHRDVKPENVLLDMQGPLGPGGAHPALLTDFGVAKLIDSPKRAAGVRTSAPTTRIIGTPDYLAPEIVEGLPPRAAVDIYALATVLYELLAGFTPFGGGHPGAVLRRHVTETVVPLPGIPDELWQLMVQCLAKAPASRLRASELSVRLRDLLPLLAGMPPLDVDEPDDAEPEPDPAEEPATVDPVRRRGVVPLVPGSATDSNRDTHTSMRVPGPDELAGGALGTARVPRPAGGHRPGSARHRAEAARKRRLALSGAAVALAVALGLGTWFAVSGDDPAPRQDNKHSSPRTP
;
A
#
# COMPACT_ATOMS: atom_id res chain seq x y z
N MET A 1 6.71 22.31 -26.11
CA MET A 1 8.05 22.44 -26.73
C MET A 1 8.80 21.15 -26.49
N ALA A 2 9.47 20.62 -27.53
CA ALA A 2 10.29 19.43 -27.39
C ALA A 2 11.55 19.73 -26.54
N ARG A 3 11.90 18.85 -25.60
CA ARG A 3 13.11 18.97 -24.76
C ARG A 3 14.06 17.82 -25.07
N LYS A 4 15.30 18.11 -25.35
CA LYS A 4 16.32 17.07 -25.48
C LYS A 4 16.75 16.56 -24.09
N ILE A 5 16.93 15.26 -23.99
CA ILE A 5 17.37 14.54 -22.79
C ILE A 5 18.60 13.71 -23.19
N GLY A 6 19.77 14.21 -22.82
CA GLY A 6 21.03 13.69 -23.34
C GLY A 6 21.11 13.80 -24.87
N SER A 7 21.90 12.93 -25.48
CA SER A 7 22.09 12.90 -26.93
C SER A 7 21.12 12.02 -27.70
N ARG A 8 20.36 11.11 -27.01
CA ARG A 8 19.60 10.05 -27.67
C ARG A 8 18.11 10.19 -27.57
N TYR A 9 17.57 11.01 -26.65
CA TYR A 9 16.15 11.07 -26.36
C TYR A 9 15.62 12.49 -26.55
N THR A 10 14.33 12.56 -26.92
CA THR A 10 13.62 13.85 -27.04
C THR A 10 12.25 13.71 -26.37
N ALA A 11 12.00 14.51 -25.35
CA ALA A 11 10.71 14.56 -24.64
C ALA A 11 9.79 15.55 -25.35
N HIS A 12 8.53 15.16 -25.61
CA HIS A 12 7.57 15.92 -26.39
C HIS A 12 6.39 16.41 -25.55
N GLN A 13 5.75 15.52 -24.80
CA GLN A 13 4.50 15.78 -24.08
C GLN A 13 4.58 15.26 -22.65
N ILE A 14 4.03 16.00 -21.70
CA ILE A 14 3.93 15.55 -20.32
C ILE A 14 2.79 14.52 -20.22
N LEU A 15 3.11 13.34 -19.73
CA LEU A 15 2.16 12.26 -19.38
C LEU A 15 1.65 12.41 -17.95
N GLY A 16 2.52 12.82 -17.00
CA GLY A 16 2.17 12.98 -15.60
C GLY A 16 3.19 13.77 -14.80
N ARG A 17 2.77 14.24 -13.63
CA ARG A 17 3.63 14.91 -12.65
C ARG A 17 3.47 14.23 -11.29
N GLY A 18 4.59 13.97 -10.61
CA GLY A 18 4.60 13.35 -9.30
C GLY A 18 5.61 13.99 -8.36
N SER A 19 5.67 13.49 -7.14
CA SER A 19 6.59 13.99 -6.09
C SER A 19 8.06 13.87 -6.48
N ALA A 20 8.43 12.82 -7.21
CA ALA A 20 9.82 12.56 -7.62
C ALA A 20 10.21 13.28 -8.93
N GLY A 21 9.26 13.76 -9.73
CA GLY A 21 9.56 14.39 -11.02
C GLY A 21 8.38 14.39 -12.00
N THR A 22 8.70 14.61 -13.27
CA THR A 22 7.73 14.68 -14.37
C THR A 22 7.97 13.56 -15.36
N VAL A 23 6.93 12.83 -15.75
CA VAL A 23 6.97 11.80 -16.78
C VAL A 23 6.54 12.40 -18.11
N TRP A 24 7.35 12.17 -19.15
CA TRP A 24 7.15 12.67 -20.50
C TRP A 24 6.99 11.51 -21.49
N LEU A 25 6.13 11.70 -22.47
CA LEU A 25 6.21 10.97 -23.73
C LEU A 25 7.43 11.46 -24.49
N GLY A 26 8.29 10.56 -24.89
CA GLY A 26 9.50 10.86 -25.64
C GLY A 26 9.73 9.90 -26.79
N GLU A 27 10.73 10.24 -27.60
CA GLU A 27 11.25 9.44 -28.70
C GLU A 27 12.69 9.08 -28.39
N GLY A 28 13.04 7.81 -28.58
CA GLY A 28 14.38 7.26 -28.48
C GLY A 28 14.82 6.58 -29.78
N PRO A 29 16.04 6.01 -29.83
CA PRO A 29 16.54 5.32 -31.01
C PRO A 29 15.64 4.19 -31.53
N ASP A 30 14.97 3.49 -30.59
CA ASP A 30 14.15 2.31 -30.86
C ASP A 30 12.65 2.61 -30.86
N GLY A 31 12.26 3.88 -30.92
CA GLY A 31 10.89 4.33 -30.96
C GLY A 31 10.41 5.04 -29.68
N PRO A 32 9.07 5.10 -29.45
CA PRO A 32 8.51 5.86 -28.36
C PRO A 32 8.87 5.29 -26.98
N VAL A 33 9.12 6.18 -26.03
CA VAL A 33 9.54 5.87 -24.66
C VAL A 33 8.81 6.75 -23.66
N ALA A 34 8.72 6.30 -22.41
CA ALA A 34 8.40 7.15 -21.26
C ALA A 34 9.71 7.64 -20.62
N VAL A 35 9.82 8.95 -20.40
CA VAL A 35 11.00 9.57 -19.79
C VAL A 35 10.59 10.24 -18.49
N LYS A 36 11.04 9.68 -17.36
CA LYS A 36 10.85 10.28 -16.04
C LYS A 36 12.01 11.19 -15.72
N LEU A 37 11.78 12.49 -15.80
CA LEU A 37 12.76 13.51 -15.45
C LEU A 37 12.62 13.81 -13.96
N LEU A 38 13.68 13.54 -13.19
CA LEU A 38 13.69 13.80 -11.75
C LEU A 38 13.79 15.30 -11.48
N ARG A 39 13.36 15.70 -10.28
CA ARG A 39 13.43 17.10 -9.83
C ARG A 39 14.88 17.57 -9.72
N GLU A 40 15.11 18.85 -9.99
CA GLU A 40 16.45 19.46 -9.96
C GLU A 40 17.13 19.37 -8.57
N ASP A 41 16.36 19.45 -7.48
CA ASP A 41 16.89 19.30 -6.13
C ASP A 41 17.43 17.89 -5.86
N LEU A 42 16.86 16.87 -6.49
CA LEU A 42 17.33 15.47 -6.46
C LEU A 42 18.52 15.26 -7.39
N ALA A 43 18.49 15.86 -8.56
CA ALA A 43 19.57 15.76 -9.56
C ALA A 43 20.85 16.51 -9.12
N SER A 44 20.72 17.49 -8.23
CA SER A 44 21.86 18.28 -7.71
C SER A 44 22.57 17.59 -6.54
N ASP A 45 21.99 16.55 -5.94
CA ASP A 45 22.59 15.79 -4.85
C ASP A 45 23.53 14.70 -5.39
N GLN A 46 24.84 14.96 -5.40
CA GLN A 46 25.85 14.06 -5.93
C GLN A 46 25.88 12.67 -5.26
N GLU A 47 25.58 12.59 -3.96
CA GLU A 47 25.49 11.31 -3.25
C GLU A 47 24.29 10.50 -3.74
N LEU A 48 23.17 11.18 -3.99
CA LEU A 48 21.95 10.60 -4.54
C LEU A 48 22.17 10.12 -5.98
N VAL A 49 22.80 10.93 -6.83
CA VAL A 49 23.18 10.57 -8.21
C VAL A 49 24.13 9.36 -8.21
N GLY A 50 25.14 9.34 -7.32
CA GLY A 50 26.05 8.20 -7.18
C GLY A 50 25.36 6.90 -6.83
N ARG A 51 24.40 6.92 -5.89
CA ARG A 51 23.56 5.76 -5.54
C ARG A 51 22.66 5.32 -6.70
N PHE A 52 22.07 6.27 -7.39
CA PHE A 52 21.21 6.00 -8.56
C PHE A 52 22.01 5.29 -9.67
N VAL A 53 23.23 5.73 -9.92
CA VAL A 53 24.14 5.09 -10.90
C VAL A 53 24.56 3.68 -10.43
N GLN A 54 24.78 3.47 -9.14
CA GLN A 54 25.13 2.14 -8.58
C GLN A 54 23.99 1.14 -8.72
N GLU A 55 22.74 1.57 -8.51
CA GLU A 55 21.54 0.71 -8.62
C GLU A 55 21.10 0.51 -10.07
N ARG A 56 21.68 1.27 -11.02
CA ARG A 56 21.39 1.19 -12.46
C ARG A 56 21.42 -0.23 -13.00
N SER A 57 22.45 -1.00 -12.69
CA SER A 57 22.64 -2.35 -13.23
C SER A 57 21.52 -3.31 -12.82
N ALA A 58 21.01 -3.20 -11.59
CA ALA A 58 19.90 -4.03 -11.12
C ALA A 58 18.57 -3.64 -11.79
N LEU A 59 18.35 -2.34 -12.05
CA LEU A 59 17.14 -1.86 -12.71
C LEU A 59 17.14 -2.15 -14.21
N LEU A 60 18.29 -1.98 -14.89
CA LEU A 60 18.40 -2.30 -16.33
C LEU A 60 18.36 -3.80 -16.62
N GLY A 61 18.70 -4.65 -15.66
CA GLY A 61 18.63 -6.11 -15.79
C GLY A 61 17.30 -6.73 -15.35
N LEU A 62 16.35 -5.90 -14.89
CA LEU A 62 15.05 -6.40 -14.43
C LEU A 62 14.07 -6.49 -15.61
N GLU A 63 14.07 -7.62 -16.30
CA GLU A 63 13.15 -7.93 -17.39
C GLU A 63 12.08 -8.91 -16.92
N HIS A 64 10.81 -8.48 -16.93
CA HIS A 64 9.69 -9.31 -16.55
C HIS A 64 8.39 -8.79 -17.20
N PRO A 65 7.44 -9.64 -17.64
CA PRO A 65 6.21 -9.20 -18.31
C PRO A 65 5.33 -8.26 -17.48
N HIS A 66 5.43 -8.29 -16.15
CA HIS A 66 4.70 -7.43 -15.23
C HIS A 66 5.55 -6.31 -14.63
N VAL A 67 6.70 -6.00 -15.21
CA VAL A 67 7.58 -4.87 -14.83
C VAL A 67 7.73 -3.94 -16.02
N VAL A 68 7.58 -2.64 -15.80
CA VAL A 68 7.93 -1.64 -16.80
C VAL A 68 9.47 -1.61 -16.94
N SER A 69 9.99 -2.09 -18.07
CA SER A 69 11.43 -2.21 -18.27
C SER A 69 12.10 -0.83 -18.34
N VAL A 70 13.20 -0.69 -17.61
CA VAL A 70 14.06 0.49 -17.67
C VAL A 70 15.04 0.28 -18.83
N ARG A 71 14.99 1.15 -19.83
CA ARG A 71 15.88 1.09 -21.02
C ARG A 71 17.19 1.81 -20.83
N ASP A 72 17.14 2.94 -20.14
CA ASP A 72 18.34 3.76 -19.95
C ASP A 72 18.23 4.68 -18.73
N LEU A 73 19.39 5.12 -18.29
CA LEU A 73 19.58 6.15 -17.29
C LEU A 73 20.44 7.26 -17.88
N VAL A 74 19.88 8.44 -18.01
CA VAL A 74 20.55 9.61 -18.58
C VAL A 74 20.92 10.56 -17.46
N VAL A 75 22.21 10.91 -17.40
CA VAL A 75 22.76 11.98 -16.56
C VAL A 75 23.37 12.99 -17.51
N ASP A 76 22.77 14.17 -17.65
CA ASP A 76 23.21 15.22 -18.53
C ASP A 76 23.10 16.60 -17.86
N GLY A 77 24.23 17.17 -17.44
CA GLY A 77 24.26 18.38 -16.62
C GLY A 77 23.45 18.22 -15.33
N ASN A 78 22.40 19.03 -15.19
CA ASN A 78 21.47 18.96 -14.06
C ASN A 78 20.26 18.04 -14.33
N ASP A 79 20.22 17.36 -15.47
CA ASP A 79 19.13 16.45 -15.82
C ASP A 79 19.48 15.03 -15.40
N LEU A 80 18.63 14.45 -14.56
CA LEU A 80 18.66 13.04 -14.21
C LEU A 80 17.36 12.42 -14.70
N ALA A 81 17.44 11.56 -15.71
CA ALA A 81 16.27 10.97 -16.36
C ALA A 81 16.33 9.45 -16.39
N LEU A 82 15.19 8.82 -16.08
CA LEU A 82 14.94 7.39 -16.25
C LEU A 82 14.13 7.21 -17.54
N VAL A 83 14.66 6.45 -18.49
CA VAL A 83 13.99 6.09 -19.73
C VAL A 83 13.43 4.69 -19.61
N MET A 84 12.14 4.51 -19.89
CA MET A 84 11.42 3.25 -19.69
C MET A 84 10.53 2.96 -20.89
N ASP A 85 10.03 1.73 -20.93
CA ASP A 85 9.02 1.33 -21.88
C ASP A 85 7.75 2.18 -21.72
N LEU A 86 7.15 2.52 -22.87
CA LEU A 86 5.89 3.21 -22.91
C LEU A 86 4.74 2.22 -22.82
N VAL A 87 4.09 2.16 -21.68
CA VAL A 87 2.85 1.39 -21.50
C VAL A 87 1.66 2.19 -22.00
N ARG A 88 0.88 1.61 -22.92
CA ARG A 88 -0.31 2.25 -23.49
C ARG A 88 -1.55 1.90 -22.67
N GLY A 89 -1.83 2.75 -21.70
CA GLY A 89 -2.91 2.47 -20.77
C GLY A 89 -3.13 3.57 -19.74
N THR A 90 -3.58 3.15 -18.57
CA THR A 90 -3.84 4.04 -17.43
C THR A 90 -3.24 3.43 -16.17
N ASP A 91 -3.01 4.25 -15.14
CA ASP A 91 -2.65 3.74 -13.82
C ASP A 91 -3.88 3.19 -13.07
N LEU A 92 -3.63 2.32 -12.11
CA LEU A 92 -4.66 1.67 -11.31
C LEU A 92 -5.43 2.66 -10.42
N ARG A 93 -4.78 3.77 -9.99
CA ARG A 93 -5.45 4.85 -9.25
C ARG A 93 -6.55 5.49 -10.08
N THR A 94 -6.25 5.83 -11.33
CA THR A 94 -7.21 6.41 -12.27
C THR A 94 -8.40 5.45 -12.49
N ARG A 95 -8.15 4.15 -12.59
CA ARG A 95 -9.21 3.14 -12.69
C ARG A 95 -10.06 3.08 -11.43
N LEU A 96 -9.42 3.03 -10.26
CA LEU A 96 -10.11 2.96 -8.97
C LEU A 96 -10.94 4.21 -8.69
N ASP A 97 -10.43 5.40 -9.03
CA ASP A 97 -11.18 6.66 -8.91
C ASP A 97 -12.47 6.67 -9.76
N ARG A 98 -12.45 5.98 -10.92
CA ARG A 98 -13.60 5.88 -11.81
C ARG A 98 -14.60 4.81 -11.36
N GLU A 99 -14.11 3.63 -10.99
CA GLU A 99 -14.94 2.45 -10.69
C GLU A 99 -15.25 2.33 -9.19
N ARG A 100 -14.54 3.08 -8.35
CA ARG A 100 -14.57 3.10 -6.87
C ARG A 100 -14.10 1.79 -6.24
N ARG A 101 -14.49 0.65 -6.73
CA ARG A 101 -14.06 -0.68 -6.33
C ARG A 101 -14.10 -1.65 -7.50
N LEU A 102 -13.35 -2.71 -7.44
CA LEU A 102 -13.30 -3.73 -8.47
C LEU A 102 -13.97 -5.01 -8.00
N ALA A 103 -14.45 -5.79 -8.96
CA ALA A 103 -14.87 -7.17 -8.69
C ALA A 103 -13.68 -7.98 -8.14
N PRO A 104 -13.90 -8.90 -7.17
CA PRO A 104 -12.82 -9.65 -6.52
C PRO A 104 -11.90 -10.39 -7.49
N GLU A 105 -12.44 -11.00 -8.53
CA GLU A 105 -11.66 -11.70 -9.55
C GLU A 105 -10.69 -10.75 -10.27
N ALA A 106 -11.15 -9.59 -10.73
CA ALA A 106 -10.30 -8.59 -11.39
C ALA A 106 -9.25 -8.01 -10.44
N ALA A 107 -9.62 -7.69 -9.20
CA ALA A 107 -8.71 -7.16 -8.19
C ALA A 107 -7.58 -8.15 -7.87
N VAL A 108 -7.91 -9.43 -7.67
CA VAL A 108 -6.95 -10.48 -7.37
C VAL A 108 -6.06 -10.78 -8.57
N ALA A 109 -6.57 -10.77 -9.80
CA ALA A 109 -5.77 -10.96 -11.02
C ALA A 109 -4.69 -9.85 -11.15
N ILE A 110 -5.07 -8.58 -11.01
CA ILE A 110 -4.14 -7.44 -11.04
C ILE A 110 -3.06 -7.57 -9.95
N VAL A 111 -3.47 -7.90 -8.73
CA VAL A 111 -2.53 -8.02 -7.60
C VAL A 111 -1.61 -9.23 -7.75
N ALA A 112 -2.08 -10.33 -8.38
CA ALA A 112 -1.23 -11.47 -8.71
C ALA A 112 -0.12 -11.11 -9.71
N ASP A 113 -0.43 -10.30 -10.73
CA ASP A 113 0.56 -9.80 -11.69
C ASP A 113 1.61 -8.92 -11.00
N VAL A 114 1.17 -8.01 -10.11
CA VAL A 114 2.09 -7.17 -9.33
C VAL A 114 2.93 -8.01 -8.36
N ALA A 115 2.37 -9.07 -7.77
CA ALA A 115 3.12 -9.99 -6.92
C ALA A 115 4.22 -10.74 -7.69
N ASP A 116 3.98 -11.11 -8.97
CA ASP A 116 5.02 -11.69 -9.84
C ASP A 116 6.13 -10.68 -10.15
N ALA A 117 5.75 -9.43 -10.47
CA ALA A 117 6.72 -8.34 -10.65
C ALA A 117 7.62 -8.17 -9.42
N LEU A 118 7.02 -8.15 -8.23
CA LEU A 118 7.76 -8.06 -6.96
C LEU A 118 8.63 -9.30 -6.73
N ALA A 119 8.17 -10.50 -7.10
CA ALA A 119 8.97 -11.71 -6.96
C ALA A 119 10.25 -11.65 -7.80
N ALA A 120 10.15 -11.18 -9.05
CA ALA A 120 11.30 -10.97 -9.93
C ALA A 120 12.27 -9.90 -9.36
N ALA A 121 11.73 -8.78 -8.89
CA ALA A 121 12.52 -7.72 -8.29
C ALA A 121 13.24 -8.17 -7.01
N HIS A 122 12.55 -8.85 -6.11
CA HIS A 122 13.11 -9.37 -4.86
C HIS A 122 14.20 -10.42 -5.12
N ALA A 123 14.04 -11.26 -6.16
CA ALA A 123 15.06 -12.22 -6.58
C ALA A 123 16.34 -11.50 -7.12
N ALA A 124 16.16 -10.35 -7.76
CA ALA A 124 17.26 -9.47 -8.19
C ALA A 124 17.84 -8.59 -7.06
N GLY A 125 17.34 -8.75 -5.81
CA GLY A 125 17.79 -7.96 -4.66
C GLY A 125 17.20 -6.54 -4.61
N VAL A 126 16.18 -6.24 -5.43
CA VAL A 126 15.52 -4.93 -5.49
C VAL A 126 14.23 -4.96 -4.65
N VAL A 127 14.10 -4.03 -3.72
CA VAL A 127 12.87 -3.78 -2.95
C VAL A 127 12.23 -2.52 -3.49
N HIS A 128 10.93 -2.55 -3.80
CA HIS A 128 10.23 -1.44 -4.46
C HIS A 128 9.99 -0.24 -3.53
N ARG A 129 9.47 -0.47 -2.32
CA ARG A 129 9.24 0.49 -1.21
C ARG A 129 8.14 1.54 -1.41
N ASP A 130 7.53 1.60 -2.58
CA ASP A 130 6.45 2.55 -2.90
C ASP A 130 5.36 1.87 -3.73
N VAL A 131 4.93 0.66 -3.30
CA VAL A 131 3.82 -0.06 -3.94
C VAL A 131 2.51 0.64 -3.60
N LYS A 132 1.84 1.13 -4.64
CA LYS A 132 0.54 1.84 -4.55
C LYS A 132 -0.14 1.87 -5.92
N PRO A 133 -1.44 2.15 -6.00
CA PRO A 133 -2.18 2.13 -7.27
C PRO A 133 -1.61 3.05 -8.36
N GLU A 134 -1.01 4.17 -7.99
CA GLU A 134 -0.39 5.11 -8.95
C GLU A 134 0.83 4.51 -9.66
N ASN A 135 1.49 3.52 -9.05
CA ASN A 135 2.68 2.86 -9.58
C ASN A 135 2.37 1.53 -10.27
N VAL A 136 1.08 1.19 -10.45
CA VAL A 136 0.62 0.03 -11.21
C VAL A 136 -0.03 0.52 -12.48
N LEU A 137 0.55 0.19 -13.65
CA LEU A 137 0.02 0.52 -14.95
C LEU A 137 -0.79 -0.65 -15.49
N LEU A 138 -1.91 -0.36 -16.14
CA LEU A 138 -2.76 -1.33 -16.81
C LEU A 138 -2.54 -1.21 -18.32
N ASP A 139 -2.02 -2.26 -18.95
CA ASP A 139 -1.83 -2.27 -20.40
C ASP A 139 -3.16 -2.53 -21.13
N MET A 140 -3.72 -1.45 -21.67
CA MET A 140 -5.00 -1.51 -22.39
C MET A 140 -4.90 -2.17 -23.77
N GLN A 141 -3.69 -2.50 -24.25
CA GLN A 141 -3.46 -3.22 -25.51
C GLN A 141 -3.23 -4.72 -25.30
N GLY A 142 -2.93 -5.15 -24.08
CA GLY A 142 -2.77 -6.54 -23.73
C GLY A 142 -4.10 -7.30 -23.68
N PRO A 143 -4.07 -8.64 -23.78
CA PRO A 143 -5.26 -9.47 -23.68
C PRO A 143 -5.90 -9.35 -22.30
N LEU A 144 -7.23 -9.38 -22.24
CA LEU A 144 -7.95 -9.39 -20.97
C LEU A 144 -7.76 -10.74 -20.25
N GLY A 145 -7.43 -10.67 -18.98
CA GLY A 145 -7.32 -11.78 -18.05
C GLY A 145 -8.61 -12.04 -17.26
N PRO A 146 -8.52 -12.80 -16.15
CA PRO A 146 -9.62 -13.10 -15.26
C PRO A 146 -10.38 -11.86 -14.81
N GLY A 147 -11.71 -11.94 -14.72
CA GLY A 147 -12.56 -10.83 -14.35
C GLY A 147 -12.50 -9.62 -15.30
N GLY A 148 -11.98 -9.78 -16.52
CA GLY A 148 -11.78 -8.68 -17.47
C GLY A 148 -10.63 -7.75 -17.07
N ALA A 149 -9.68 -8.22 -16.27
CA ALA A 149 -8.51 -7.44 -15.87
C ALA A 149 -7.56 -7.25 -17.07
N HIS A 150 -7.07 -6.02 -17.25
CA HIS A 150 -5.92 -5.76 -18.12
C HIS A 150 -4.64 -6.21 -17.44
N PRO A 151 -3.60 -6.66 -18.19
CA PRO A 151 -2.30 -6.98 -17.62
C PRO A 151 -1.75 -5.80 -16.80
N ALA A 152 -1.31 -6.09 -15.59
CA ALA A 152 -0.74 -5.07 -14.70
C ALA A 152 0.78 -5.08 -14.76
N LEU A 153 1.37 -3.89 -14.84
CA LEU A 153 2.81 -3.71 -14.83
C LEU A 153 3.21 -2.74 -13.70
N LEU A 154 4.17 -3.16 -12.90
CA LEU A 154 4.72 -2.33 -11.82
C LEU A 154 5.82 -1.41 -12.35
N THR A 155 5.74 -0.12 -12.02
CA THR A 155 6.69 0.92 -12.43
C THR A 155 7.31 1.62 -11.22
N ASP A 156 8.29 2.48 -11.46
CA ASP A 156 8.91 3.35 -10.44
C ASP A 156 9.77 2.64 -9.40
N PHE A 157 10.38 1.51 -9.75
CA PHE A 157 11.34 0.82 -8.90
C PHE A 157 12.50 1.70 -8.44
N GLY A 158 12.79 1.67 -7.14
CA GLY A 158 14.00 2.25 -6.56
C GLY A 158 14.06 3.79 -6.49
N VAL A 159 13.12 4.53 -7.12
CA VAL A 159 13.13 6.01 -7.08
C VAL A 159 12.85 6.52 -5.65
N ALA A 160 11.96 5.89 -4.91
CA ALA A 160 11.68 6.22 -3.51
C ALA A 160 12.91 6.01 -2.60
N LYS A 161 13.72 4.99 -2.88
CA LYS A 161 14.96 4.67 -2.14
C LYS A 161 16.00 5.80 -2.20
N LEU A 162 16.01 6.54 -3.30
CA LEU A 162 16.94 7.64 -3.51
C LEU A 162 16.56 8.86 -2.67
N ILE A 163 15.26 9.06 -2.44
CA ILE A 163 14.73 10.23 -1.73
C ILE A 163 14.79 10.07 -0.21
N ASP A 164 14.59 8.85 0.30
CA ASP A 164 14.40 8.57 1.73
C ASP A 164 15.68 8.26 2.53
N SER A 165 16.86 8.31 1.90
CA SER A 165 18.09 8.05 2.66
C SER A 165 18.40 9.25 3.57
N PRO A 166 18.41 9.05 4.90
CA PRO A 166 18.75 10.13 5.83
C PRO A 166 20.16 10.63 5.51
N LYS A 167 20.32 11.97 5.35
CA LYS A 167 21.63 12.58 5.30
C LYS A 167 22.38 12.16 6.56
N ARG A 168 23.33 11.26 6.44
CA ARG A 168 24.34 11.01 7.47
C ARG A 168 25.23 12.26 7.57
N ALA A 169 24.75 13.27 8.27
CA ALA A 169 25.62 14.34 8.73
C ALA A 169 26.63 13.70 9.69
N ALA A 170 27.88 13.59 9.23
CA ALA A 170 28.99 13.16 10.06
C ALA A 170 29.04 14.07 11.28
N GLY A 171 28.78 13.51 12.46
CA GLY A 171 29.25 14.08 13.74
C GLY A 171 28.25 14.77 14.65
N VAL A 172 26.95 14.81 14.41
CA VAL A 172 26.00 15.38 15.41
C VAL A 172 24.97 14.31 15.81
N ARG A 173 25.15 13.80 17.03
CA ARG A 173 24.11 13.00 17.74
C ARG A 173 23.04 13.97 18.23
N THR A 174 22.14 14.40 17.39
CA THR A 174 20.92 15.08 17.80
C THR A 174 19.77 14.07 17.82
N SER A 175 19.03 14.13 18.93
CA SER A 175 17.80 13.45 19.28
C SER A 175 16.94 13.04 18.08
N ALA A 176 16.49 11.76 18.09
CA ALA A 176 15.50 11.08 17.24
C ALA A 176 15.49 11.52 15.77
N PRO A 177 15.77 10.60 14.82
CA PRO A 177 15.61 10.91 13.40
C PRO A 177 14.14 11.17 13.16
N THR A 178 13.77 12.43 12.95
CA THR A 178 12.50 12.80 12.37
C THR A 178 12.61 12.36 10.91
N THR A 179 12.35 11.09 10.64
CA THR A 179 12.22 10.57 9.27
C THR A 179 11.10 11.37 8.65
N ARG A 180 11.45 12.28 7.73
CA ARG A 180 10.44 12.92 6.89
C ARG A 180 9.78 11.81 6.09
N ILE A 181 8.62 11.37 6.53
CA ILE A 181 7.78 10.44 5.78
C ILE A 181 7.27 11.21 4.56
N ILE A 182 7.99 11.04 3.43
CA ILE A 182 7.60 11.58 2.13
C ILE A 182 6.83 10.47 1.43
N GLY A 183 5.53 10.67 1.22
CA GLY A 183 4.68 9.71 0.53
C GLY A 183 3.28 9.66 1.12
N THR A 184 2.42 8.86 0.51
CA THR A 184 1.06 8.61 1.01
C THR A 184 1.15 7.62 2.16
N PRO A 185 0.78 7.99 3.40
CA PRO A 185 0.95 7.14 4.58
C PRO A 185 0.09 5.87 4.54
N ASP A 186 -0.91 5.82 3.67
CA ASP A 186 -1.94 4.77 3.62
C ASP A 186 -1.42 3.37 3.28
N TYR A 187 -0.23 3.25 2.66
CA TYR A 187 0.37 1.97 2.24
C TYR A 187 1.63 1.61 3.02
N LEU A 188 1.99 2.42 4.02
CA LEU A 188 3.26 2.29 4.70
C LEU A 188 3.25 1.09 5.66
N ALA A 189 4.24 0.22 5.56
CA ALA A 189 4.38 -0.92 6.47
C ALA A 189 4.76 -0.46 7.88
N PRO A 190 4.26 -1.12 8.96
CA PRO A 190 4.47 -0.71 10.34
C PRO A 190 5.94 -0.59 10.72
N GLU A 191 6.81 -1.48 10.24
CA GLU A 191 8.25 -1.43 10.51
C GLU A 191 8.94 -0.19 9.95
N ILE A 192 8.38 0.39 8.86
CA ILE A 192 8.91 1.65 8.31
C ILE A 192 8.50 2.83 9.18
N VAL A 193 7.27 2.81 9.72
CA VAL A 193 6.82 3.80 10.70
C VAL A 193 7.69 3.78 11.95
N GLU A 194 8.13 2.58 12.37
CA GLU A 194 9.03 2.36 13.49
C GLU A 194 10.51 2.68 13.18
N GLY A 195 10.83 3.08 11.94
CA GLY A 195 12.19 3.46 11.52
C GLY A 195 13.12 2.27 11.25
N LEU A 196 12.59 1.07 11.08
CA LEU A 196 13.36 -0.12 10.73
C LEU A 196 13.75 -0.11 9.23
N PRO A 197 14.87 -0.74 8.86
CA PRO A 197 15.30 -0.79 7.47
C PRO A 197 14.33 -1.59 6.60
N PRO A 198 13.92 -1.05 5.43
CA PRO A 198 12.99 -1.72 4.54
C PRO A 198 13.58 -3.02 3.96
N ARG A 199 12.76 -4.07 3.96
CA ARG A 199 13.04 -5.38 3.35
C ARG A 199 11.89 -5.75 2.41
N ALA A 200 12.03 -6.83 1.65
CA ALA A 200 10.99 -7.32 0.72
C ALA A 200 9.57 -7.39 1.32
N ALA A 201 9.45 -7.66 2.59
CA ALA A 201 8.17 -7.76 3.30
C ALA A 201 7.38 -6.44 3.35
N VAL A 202 8.01 -5.27 3.16
CA VAL A 202 7.30 -3.98 3.12
C VAL A 202 6.42 -3.88 1.88
N ASP A 203 6.88 -4.43 0.74
CA ASP A 203 6.14 -4.41 -0.51
C ASP A 203 4.91 -5.33 -0.44
N ILE A 204 5.01 -6.45 0.28
CA ILE A 204 3.88 -7.37 0.49
C ILE A 204 2.77 -6.73 1.33
N TYR A 205 3.14 -6.01 2.38
CA TYR A 205 2.18 -5.26 3.19
C TYR A 205 1.47 -4.18 2.37
N ALA A 206 2.24 -3.40 1.61
CA ALA A 206 1.70 -2.36 0.73
C ALA A 206 0.79 -2.95 -0.35
N LEU A 207 1.18 -4.07 -0.97
CA LEU A 207 0.36 -4.75 -1.99
C LEU A 207 -0.94 -5.31 -1.41
N ALA A 208 -0.93 -5.85 -0.19
CA ALA A 208 -2.14 -6.28 0.49
C ALA A 208 -3.05 -5.11 0.87
N THR A 209 -2.47 -3.95 1.20
CA THR A 209 -3.23 -2.71 1.40
C THR A 209 -3.89 -2.24 0.10
N VAL A 210 -3.19 -2.34 -1.04
CA VAL A 210 -3.76 -2.08 -2.37
C VAL A 210 -4.91 -3.04 -2.66
N LEU A 211 -4.75 -4.35 -2.41
CA LEU A 211 -5.83 -5.32 -2.61
C LEU A 211 -7.06 -4.98 -1.78
N TYR A 212 -6.87 -4.63 -0.51
CA TYR A 212 -7.98 -4.20 0.34
C TYR A 212 -8.71 -2.99 -0.26
N GLU A 213 -7.95 -1.99 -0.72
CA GLU A 213 -8.53 -0.78 -1.33
C GLU A 213 -9.27 -1.09 -2.64
N LEU A 214 -8.75 -1.98 -3.48
CA LEU A 214 -9.44 -2.40 -4.72
C LEU A 214 -10.79 -3.07 -4.44
N LEU A 215 -10.88 -3.83 -3.36
CA LEU A 215 -12.10 -4.53 -2.96
C LEU A 215 -13.10 -3.63 -2.22
N ALA A 216 -12.62 -2.77 -1.34
CA ALA A 216 -13.43 -1.94 -0.46
C ALA A 216 -13.74 -0.54 -1.02
N GLY A 217 -12.86 0.00 -1.88
CA GLY A 217 -12.89 1.39 -2.34
C GLY A 217 -12.18 2.38 -1.42
N PHE A 218 -11.63 1.92 -0.29
CA PHE A 218 -10.86 2.71 0.68
C PHE A 218 -9.77 1.86 1.33
N THR A 219 -8.71 2.50 1.84
CA THR A 219 -7.61 1.81 2.52
C THR A 219 -8.01 1.38 3.93
N PRO A 220 -7.45 0.27 4.48
CA PRO A 220 -7.88 -0.28 5.77
C PRO A 220 -7.65 0.67 6.96
N PHE A 221 -6.67 1.57 6.85
CA PHE A 221 -6.27 2.48 7.92
C PHE A 221 -6.32 3.96 7.50
N GLY A 222 -6.88 4.27 6.32
CA GLY A 222 -6.96 5.62 5.76
C GLY A 222 -7.89 6.56 6.53
N GLY A 223 -7.90 7.82 6.11
CA GLY A 223 -8.74 8.88 6.66
C GLY A 223 -8.14 9.62 7.85
N GLY A 224 -8.52 10.90 7.99
CA GLY A 224 -8.03 11.77 9.05
C GLY A 224 -6.57 12.24 8.89
N HIS A 225 -5.97 12.66 9.98
CA HIS A 225 -4.61 13.20 9.97
C HIS A 225 -3.54 12.14 9.66
N PRO A 226 -2.51 12.43 8.84
CA PRO A 226 -1.47 11.47 8.46
C PRO A 226 -0.81 10.74 9.64
N GLY A 227 -0.55 11.43 10.74
CA GLY A 227 -0.01 10.82 11.96
C GLY A 227 -0.93 9.78 12.60
N ALA A 228 -2.25 9.95 12.50
CA ALA A 228 -3.22 8.95 12.96
C ALA A 228 -3.24 7.73 12.05
N VAL A 229 -3.09 7.92 10.72
CA VAL A 229 -2.95 6.83 9.75
C VAL A 229 -1.72 5.98 10.08
N LEU A 230 -0.56 6.62 10.27
CA LEU A 230 0.68 5.93 10.62
C LEU A 230 0.55 5.13 11.93
N ARG A 231 -0.03 5.73 12.96
CA ARG A 231 -0.28 5.03 14.23
C ARG A 231 -1.17 3.80 14.03
N ARG A 232 -2.24 3.91 13.22
CA ARG A 232 -3.15 2.80 12.92
C ARG A 232 -2.44 1.64 12.22
N HIS A 233 -1.50 1.93 11.31
CA HIS A 233 -0.67 0.89 10.70
C HIS A 233 0.12 0.07 11.72
N VAL A 234 0.57 0.69 12.82
CA VAL A 234 1.31 -0.01 13.88
C VAL A 234 0.38 -0.72 14.86
N THR A 235 -0.71 -0.06 15.29
CA THR A 235 -1.48 -0.51 16.45
C THR A 235 -2.79 -1.24 16.14
N GLU A 236 -3.38 -1.04 14.96
CA GLU A 236 -4.71 -1.56 14.67
C GLU A 236 -4.70 -2.78 13.76
N THR A 237 -5.65 -3.66 13.98
CA THR A 237 -5.90 -4.81 13.10
C THR A 237 -6.83 -4.42 11.97
N VAL A 238 -6.63 -5.03 10.79
CA VAL A 238 -7.49 -4.83 9.63
C VAL A 238 -8.90 -5.35 9.89
N VAL A 239 -9.90 -4.63 9.39
CA VAL A 239 -11.31 -5.00 9.53
C VAL A 239 -11.72 -5.94 8.41
N PRO A 240 -12.41 -7.06 8.72
CA PRO A 240 -12.91 -7.98 7.71
C PRO A 240 -13.84 -7.29 6.69
N LEU A 241 -13.66 -7.64 5.42
CA LEU A 241 -14.57 -7.23 4.35
C LEU A 241 -15.72 -8.25 4.28
N PRO A 242 -16.98 -7.81 4.36
CA PRO A 242 -18.11 -8.72 4.18
C PRO A 242 -18.17 -9.23 2.74
N GLY A 243 -18.53 -10.50 2.58
CA GLY A 243 -18.81 -11.09 1.27
C GLY A 243 -17.61 -11.62 0.49
N ILE A 244 -16.39 -11.55 1.02
CA ILE A 244 -15.24 -12.25 0.42
C ILE A 244 -15.08 -13.66 1.00
N PRO A 245 -14.56 -14.64 0.23
CA PRO A 245 -14.22 -15.96 0.73
C PRO A 245 -13.20 -15.90 1.89
N ASP A 246 -13.36 -16.82 2.84
CA ASP A 246 -12.47 -16.89 4.02
C ASP A 246 -11.01 -17.12 3.60
N GLU A 247 -10.76 -17.88 2.54
CA GLU A 247 -9.42 -18.15 2.02
C GLU A 247 -8.73 -16.87 1.56
N LEU A 248 -9.44 -16.01 0.84
CA LEU A 248 -8.92 -14.71 0.42
C LEU A 248 -8.68 -13.80 1.62
N TRP A 249 -9.62 -13.80 2.58
CA TRP A 249 -9.48 -13.02 3.79
C TRP A 249 -8.26 -13.44 4.62
N GLN A 250 -8.04 -14.73 4.83
CA GLN A 250 -6.89 -15.25 5.56
C GLN A 250 -5.56 -14.89 4.87
N LEU A 251 -5.51 -14.98 3.54
CA LEU A 251 -4.35 -14.56 2.75
C LEU A 251 -4.03 -13.07 2.99
N MET A 252 -5.04 -12.21 2.93
CA MET A 252 -4.89 -10.77 3.16
C MET A 252 -4.40 -10.46 4.58
N VAL A 253 -4.99 -11.11 5.60
CA VAL A 253 -4.60 -10.96 7.01
C VAL A 253 -3.13 -11.36 7.22
N GLN A 254 -2.70 -12.46 6.59
CA GLN A 254 -1.31 -12.90 6.67
C GLN A 254 -0.35 -11.87 6.05
N CYS A 255 -0.70 -11.28 4.91
CA CYS A 255 0.12 -10.25 4.26
C CYS A 255 0.11 -8.91 5.02
N LEU A 256 -0.98 -8.58 5.74
CA LEU A 256 -1.11 -7.41 6.60
C LEU A 256 -0.63 -7.63 8.05
N ALA A 257 0.02 -8.76 8.32
CA ALA A 257 0.61 -9.03 9.63
C ALA A 257 1.62 -7.94 10.03
N LYS A 258 1.58 -7.51 11.31
CA LYS A 258 2.48 -6.47 11.81
C LYS A 258 3.94 -6.92 11.78
N ALA A 259 4.21 -8.17 12.16
CA ALA A 259 5.53 -8.76 12.08
C ALA A 259 5.91 -9.09 10.62
N PRO A 260 6.99 -8.50 10.05
CA PRO A 260 7.38 -8.74 8.66
C PRO A 260 7.66 -10.21 8.33
N ALA A 261 8.22 -10.97 9.29
CA ALA A 261 8.55 -12.37 9.12
C ALA A 261 7.33 -13.31 8.99
N SER A 262 6.14 -12.85 9.38
CA SER A 262 4.89 -13.61 9.26
C SER A 262 4.22 -13.44 7.90
N ARG A 263 4.68 -12.49 7.08
CA ARG A 263 4.13 -12.23 5.75
C ARG A 263 4.65 -13.23 4.72
N LEU A 264 3.86 -13.48 3.69
CA LEU A 264 4.27 -14.31 2.56
C LEU A 264 5.43 -13.69 1.78
N ARG A 265 6.14 -14.53 1.02
CA ARG A 265 7.03 -14.04 -0.04
C ARG A 265 6.20 -13.70 -1.28
N ALA A 266 6.70 -12.79 -2.11
CA ALA A 266 5.99 -12.34 -3.31
C ALA A 266 5.63 -13.51 -4.26
N SER A 267 6.57 -14.45 -4.49
CA SER A 267 6.35 -15.62 -5.33
C SER A 267 5.26 -16.56 -4.76
N GLU A 268 5.20 -16.73 -3.46
CA GLU A 268 4.17 -17.53 -2.81
C GLU A 268 2.81 -16.83 -2.87
N LEU A 269 2.78 -15.52 -2.65
CA LEU A 269 1.57 -14.70 -2.74
C LEU A 269 0.96 -14.76 -4.14
N SER A 270 1.78 -14.61 -5.20
CA SER A 270 1.33 -14.68 -6.58
C SER A 270 0.64 -16.01 -6.91
N VAL A 271 1.26 -17.13 -6.53
CA VAL A 271 0.69 -18.47 -6.75
C VAL A 271 -0.65 -18.61 -6.02
N ARG A 272 -0.69 -18.28 -4.72
CA ARG A 272 -1.92 -18.41 -3.92
C ARG A 272 -3.06 -17.51 -4.43
N LEU A 273 -2.75 -16.31 -4.90
CA LEU A 273 -3.75 -15.43 -5.50
C LEU A 273 -4.33 -16.04 -6.77
N ARG A 274 -3.49 -16.64 -7.64
CA ARG A 274 -3.97 -17.32 -8.85
C ARG A 274 -4.80 -18.54 -8.54
N ASP A 275 -4.45 -19.30 -7.51
CA ASP A 275 -5.22 -20.48 -7.06
C ASP A 275 -6.63 -20.08 -6.57
N LEU A 276 -6.82 -18.85 -6.10
CA LEU A 276 -8.12 -18.34 -5.66
C LEU A 276 -9.00 -17.82 -6.80
N LEU A 277 -8.47 -17.52 -7.99
CA LEU A 277 -9.26 -16.94 -9.10
C LEU A 277 -10.51 -17.74 -9.46
N PRO A 278 -10.48 -19.09 -9.55
CA PRO A 278 -11.69 -19.85 -9.84
C PRO A 278 -12.81 -19.69 -8.80
N LEU A 279 -12.44 -19.48 -7.53
CA LEU A 279 -13.40 -19.26 -6.43
C LEU A 279 -14.07 -17.88 -6.53
N LEU A 280 -13.38 -16.91 -7.15
CA LEU A 280 -13.83 -15.52 -7.25
C LEU A 280 -14.56 -15.24 -8.57
N ALA A 281 -14.60 -16.22 -9.49
CA ALA A 281 -15.16 -16.05 -10.82
C ALA A 281 -16.63 -15.62 -10.77
N GLY A 282 -16.94 -14.51 -11.44
CA GLY A 282 -18.29 -13.96 -11.53
C GLY A 282 -18.81 -13.30 -10.26
N MET A 283 -17.99 -13.15 -9.20
CA MET A 283 -18.40 -12.38 -8.01
C MET A 283 -18.54 -10.89 -8.36
N PRO A 284 -19.66 -10.24 -7.98
CA PRO A 284 -19.81 -8.80 -8.17
C PRO A 284 -18.89 -8.02 -7.23
N PRO A 285 -18.64 -6.72 -7.51
CA PRO A 285 -18.00 -5.83 -6.55
C PRO A 285 -18.69 -5.90 -5.19
N LEU A 286 -17.89 -5.86 -4.11
CA LEU A 286 -18.41 -6.00 -2.75
C LEU A 286 -19.35 -4.86 -2.38
N ASP A 287 -20.44 -5.17 -1.71
CA ASP A 287 -21.33 -4.18 -1.10
C ASP A 287 -20.78 -3.83 0.30
N VAL A 288 -19.86 -2.88 0.34
CA VAL A 288 -19.21 -2.41 1.56
C VAL A 288 -19.61 -0.96 1.74
N ASP A 289 -20.22 -0.67 2.87
CA ASP A 289 -20.53 0.71 3.25
C ASP A 289 -19.24 1.51 3.49
N GLU A 290 -19.20 2.71 2.92
CA GLU A 290 -18.13 3.66 3.23
C GLU A 290 -18.20 4.03 4.71
N PRO A 291 -17.05 4.11 5.41
CA PRO A 291 -17.04 4.60 6.79
C PRO A 291 -17.58 6.03 6.82
N ASP A 292 -18.49 6.31 7.74
CA ASP A 292 -18.93 7.70 7.97
C ASP A 292 -17.73 8.54 8.38
N ASP A 293 -17.56 9.70 7.75
CA ASP A 293 -16.61 10.76 8.17
C ASP A 293 -17.10 11.36 9.50
N ALA A 294 -17.12 10.56 10.56
CA ALA A 294 -17.35 11.10 11.89
C ALA A 294 -16.18 12.03 12.22
N GLU A 295 -16.48 13.30 12.45
CA GLU A 295 -15.51 14.23 13.02
C GLU A 295 -14.87 13.56 14.25
N PRO A 296 -13.54 13.65 14.43
CA PRO A 296 -12.88 13.11 15.60
C PRO A 296 -13.55 13.73 16.83
N GLU A 297 -14.15 12.90 17.70
CA GLU A 297 -14.57 13.37 19.01
C GLU A 297 -13.37 14.07 19.66
N PRO A 298 -13.55 15.30 20.17
CA PRO A 298 -12.47 16.02 20.83
C PRO A 298 -11.94 15.15 21.97
N ASP A 299 -10.63 15.03 22.04
CA ASP A 299 -9.91 14.25 23.07
C ASP A 299 -10.37 14.76 24.45
N PRO A 300 -10.95 13.94 25.33
CA PRO A 300 -11.42 14.39 26.64
C PRO A 300 -10.32 14.90 27.58
N ALA A 301 -9.06 14.95 27.10
CA ALA A 301 -7.90 15.46 27.85
C ALA A 301 -7.61 16.95 27.64
N GLU A 302 -8.28 17.67 26.74
CA GLU A 302 -8.17 19.14 26.64
C GLU A 302 -9.24 19.84 27.48
N GLU A 303 -9.16 19.78 28.81
CA GLU A 303 -9.75 20.81 29.65
C GLU A 303 -9.04 22.14 29.34
N PRO A 304 -9.79 23.24 29.07
CA PRO A 304 -9.18 24.52 28.82
C PRO A 304 -8.48 25.01 30.11
N ALA A 305 -7.15 25.00 30.06
CA ALA A 305 -6.38 25.67 31.10
C ALA A 305 -6.82 27.14 31.19
N THR A 306 -7.40 27.50 32.31
CA THR A 306 -7.74 28.87 32.64
C THR A 306 -6.44 29.71 32.68
N VAL A 307 -6.20 30.49 31.64
CA VAL A 307 -5.06 31.40 31.54
C VAL A 307 -5.53 32.77 32.00
N ASP A 308 -4.93 33.22 33.08
CA ASP A 308 -5.05 34.60 33.58
C ASP A 308 -4.65 35.63 32.50
N PRO A 309 -5.29 36.82 32.45
CA PRO A 309 -5.08 37.78 31.39
C PRO A 309 -3.79 38.60 31.62
N VAL A 310 -2.68 38.19 30.99
CA VAL A 310 -1.47 39.05 30.90
C VAL A 310 -1.53 39.85 29.59
N ARG A 311 -1.33 41.15 29.80
CA ARG A 311 -1.39 42.28 28.86
C ARG A 311 -0.81 42.00 27.46
N ARG A 312 -1.64 42.24 26.44
CA ARG A 312 -1.28 42.27 25.01
C ARG A 312 -0.37 43.47 24.67
N ARG A 313 0.75 43.20 24.02
CA ARG A 313 1.50 44.17 23.21
C ARG A 313 1.48 43.68 21.74
N GLY A 314 0.94 44.55 20.86
CA GLY A 314 1.26 44.69 19.45
C GLY A 314 1.00 43.49 18.53
N VAL A 315 -0.17 43.46 17.91
CA VAL A 315 -0.48 42.56 16.81
C VAL A 315 0.05 43.14 15.49
N VAL A 316 0.94 42.42 14.83
CA VAL A 316 1.27 42.63 13.41
C VAL A 316 0.28 41.81 12.59
N PRO A 317 -0.43 42.36 11.58
CA PRO A 317 -1.34 41.59 10.76
C PRO A 317 -0.55 40.63 9.87
N LEU A 318 -0.74 39.32 10.04
CA LEU A 318 -0.33 38.32 9.06
C LEU A 318 -1.33 38.32 7.91
N VAL A 319 -0.82 38.52 6.70
CA VAL A 319 -1.55 38.32 5.45
C VAL A 319 -2.03 36.87 5.39
N PRO A 320 -3.28 36.58 5.03
CA PRO A 320 -3.74 35.20 4.87
C PRO A 320 -2.93 34.52 3.76
N GLY A 321 -2.06 33.62 4.13
CA GLY A 321 -1.44 32.69 3.19
C GLY A 321 -2.53 31.77 2.65
N SER A 322 -2.61 31.68 1.34
CA SER A 322 -3.46 30.73 0.63
C SER A 322 -3.25 29.33 1.19
N ALA A 323 -4.37 28.66 1.47
CA ALA A 323 -4.41 27.27 1.89
C ALA A 323 -3.56 26.43 0.94
N THR A 324 -2.54 25.76 1.48
CA THR A 324 -1.73 24.80 0.75
C THR A 324 -2.62 23.63 0.41
N ASP A 325 -2.80 23.44 -0.90
CA ASP A 325 -3.55 22.33 -1.45
C ASP A 325 -3.06 20.98 -0.90
N SER A 326 -4.04 20.18 -0.56
CA SER A 326 -3.91 18.82 -0.07
C SER A 326 -2.97 17.96 -0.93
N ASN A 327 -2.29 17.02 -0.31
CA ASN A 327 -1.39 15.96 -0.81
C ASN A 327 -1.79 15.25 -2.13
N ARG A 328 -2.93 15.60 -2.72
CA ARG A 328 -3.43 15.03 -3.98
C ARG A 328 -2.62 15.43 -5.22
N ASP A 329 -1.87 16.54 -5.17
CA ASP A 329 -1.07 16.99 -6.32
C ASP A 329 0.29 16.29 -6.47
N THR A 330 0.62 15.34 -5.58
CA THR A 330 1.90 14.63 -5.58
C THR A 330 1.87 13.27 -6.27
N HIS A 331 0.73 12.86 -6.84
CA HIS A 331 0.62 11.54 -7.49
C HIS A 331 1.05 11.59 -8.95
N THR A 332 1.86 10.62 -9.36
CA THR A 332 2.23 10.40 -10.75
C THR A 332 1.10 9.62 -11.43
N SER A 333 0.22 10.30 -12.15
CA SER A 333 -0.77 9.64 -13.00
C SER A 333 -0.21 9.55 -14.41
N MET A 334 -0.08 8.33 -14.94
CA MET A 334 0.40 8.09 -16.30
C MET A 334 -0.76 7.67 -17.19
N ARG A 335 -1.14 8.54 -18.15
CA ARG A 335 -2.07 8.20 -19.21
C ARG A 335 -1.40 8.43 -20.56
N VAL A 336 -1.32 7.38 -21.36
CA VAL A 336 -0.88 7.50 -22.76
C VAL A 336 -2.10 7.84 -23.59
N PRO A 337 -2.09 8.97 -24.36
CA PRO A 337 -3.16 9.33 -25.26
C PRO A 337 -3.37 8.26 -26.33
N GLY A 338 -4.62 8.00 -26.71
CA GLY A 338 -4.95 7.11 -27.80
C GLY A 338 -4.45 7.66 -29.17
N PRO A 339 -4.39 6.79 -30.21
CA PRO A 339 -3.95 7.19 -31.55
C PRO A 339 -4.73 8.38 -32.10
N ASP A 340 -6.03 8.48 -31.80
CA ASP A 340 -6.92 9.57 -32.24
C ASP A 340 -6.63 10.90 -31.52
N GLU A 341 -6.14 10.86 -30.30
CA GLU A 341 -5.72 12.05 -29.52
C GLU A 341 -4.35 12.57 -29.97
N LEU A 342 -3.49 11.70 -30.50
CA LEU A 342 -2.17 12.06 -31.03
C LEU A 342 -2.23 12.63 -32.45
N ALA A 343 -3.28 12.29 -33.25
CA ALA A 343 -3.47 12.76 -34.61
C ALA A 343 -4.13 14.15 -34.70
N GLY A 344 -4.82 14.61 -33.66
CA GLY A 344 -5.49 15.89 -33.60
C GLY A 344 -4.62 16.95 -32.93
N GLY A 345 -3.89 17.72 -33.71
CA GLY A 345 -3.13 18.86 -33.19
C GLY A 345 -4.05 19.81 -32.40
N ALA A 346 -3.57 20.25 -31.23
CA ALA A 346 -4.05 21.44 -30.47
C ALA A 346 -5.28 21.29 -29.56
N LEU A 347 -5.66 20.10 -29.10
CA LEU A 347 -6.48 20.02 -27.89
C LEU A 347 -5.57 19.58 -26.73
N GLY A 348 -5.03 20.59 -26.02
CA GLY A 348 -4.30 20.32 -24.79
C GLY A 348 -5.13 19.42 -23.89
N THR A 349 -4.46 18.51 -23.16
CA THR A 349 -5.06 17.77 -22.06
C THR A 349 -5.55 18.75 -21.00
N ALA A 350 -6.69 19.40 -21.28
CA ALA A 350 -7.43 20.14 -20.29
C ALA A 350 -7.87 19.09 -19.28
N ARG A 351 -7.22 19.05 -18.13
CA ARG A 351 -7.77 18.41 -16.94
C ARG A 351 -9.22 18.83 -16.84
N VAL A 352 -10.14 17.90 -17.05
CA VAL A 352 -11.53 18.13 -16.66
C VAL A 352 -11.46 18.47 -15.17
N PRO A 353 -11.95 19.65 -14.73
CA PRO A 353 -11.98 19.96 -13.33
C PRO A 353 -12.77 18.86 -12.63
N ARG A 354 -12.15 18.10 -11.76
CA ARG A 354 -12.87 17.17 -10.87
C ARG A 354 -13.86 18.02 -10.09
N PRO A 355 -15.13 17.58 -9.94
CA PRO A 355 -16.05 18.26 -9.06
C PRO A 355 -15.40 18.33 -7.67
N ALA A 356 -15.28 19.56 -7.15
CA ALA A 356 -14.83 19.79 -5.80
C ALA A 356 -15.79 19.08 -4.86
N GLY A 357 -15.32 18.07 -4.09
CA GLY A 357 -16.16 17.46 -3.09
C GLY A 357 -15.98 15.96 -2.84
N GLY A 358 -15.12 15.24 -3.57
CA GLY A 358 -14.87 13.83 -3.27
C GLY A 358 -13.85 13.68 -2.12
N HIS A 359 -14.30 13.67 -0.87
CA HIS A 359 -13.44 13.30 0.26
C HIS A 359 -13.10 11.82 0.14
N ARG A 360 -11.85 11.44 0.42
CA ARG A 360 -11.50 10.03 0.60
C ARG A 360 -12.33 9.46 1.74
N PRO A 361 -12.93 8.27 1.58
CA PRO A 361 -13.63 7.62 2.68
C PRO A 361 -12.67 7.41 3.85
N GLY A 362 -13.13 7.66 5.05
CA GLY A 362 -12.39 7.39 6.28
C GLY A 362 -12.11 5.90 6.50
N SER A 363 -11.47 5.53 7.59
CA SER A 363 -11.19 4.12 7.91
C SER A 363 -12.48 3.36 8.29
N ALA A 364 -12.52 2.04 8.02
CA ALA A 364 -13.61 1.13 8.35
C ALA A 364 -13.89 0.95 9.87
N ARG A 365 -13.26 1.77 10.71
CA ARG A 365 -13.12 1.62 12.16
C ARG A 365 -14.43 1.59 12.94
N HIS A 366 -15.35 2.52 12.69
CA HIS A 366 -16.51 2.72 13.57
C HIS A 366 -17.59 1.65 13.49
N ARG A 367 -17.79 1.01 12.34
CA ARG A 367 -18.76 -0.11 12.24
C ARG A 367 -18.24 -1.41 12.84
N ALA A 368 -16.93 -1.62 12.82
CA ALA A 368 -16.30 -2.79 13.42
C ALA A 368 -16.45 -2.81 14.95
N GLU A 369 -16.41 -1.66 15.63
CA GLU A 369 -16.59 -1.60 17.08
C GLU A 369 -18.00 -2.00 17.51
N ALA A 370 -19.04 -1.59 16.78
CA ALA A 370 -20.40 -1.99 17.05
C ALA A 370 -20.64 -3.49 16.80
N ALA A 371 -20.09 -4.04 15.71
CA ALA A 371 -20.13 -5.47 15.40
C ALA A 371 -19.30 -6.30 16.39
N ARG A 372 -18.15 -5.78 16.81
CA ARG A 372 -17.28 -6.43 17.80
C ARG A 372 -17.93 -6.48 19.19
N LYS A 373 -18.61 -5.42 19.64
CA LYS A 373 -19.36 -5.42 20.90
C LYS A 373 -20.50 -6.43 20.87
N ARG A 374 -21.23 -6.59 19.75
CA ARG A 374 -22.28 -7.62 19.60
C ARG A 374 -21.71 -9.04 19.57
N ARG A 375 -20.58 -9.29 18.89
CA ARG A 375 -19.93 -10.62 18.85
C ARG A 375 -19.30 -11.00 20.19
N LEU A 376 -18.70 -10.06 20.91
CA LEU A 376 -18.18 -10.29 22.27
C LEU A 376 -19.29 -10.59 23.27
N ALA A 377 -20.46 -9.96 23.14
CA ALA A 377 -21.62 -10.27 23.97
C ALA A 377 -22.18 -11.68 23.71
N LEU A 378 -22.21 -12.11 22.43
CA LEU A 378 -22.67 -13.46 22.05
C LEU A 378 -21.65 -14.55 22.42
N SER A 379 -20.34 -14.30 22.27
CA SER A 379 -19.31 -15.28 22.69
C SER A 379 -19.20 -15.37 24.21
N GLY A 380 -19.38 -14.28 24.95
CA GLY A 380 -19.44 -14.31 26.41
C GLY A 380 -20.60 -15.15 26.94
N ALA A 381 -21.78 -15.06 26.32
CA ALA A 381 -22.93 -15.87 26.66
C ALA A 381 -22.73 -17.36 26.35
N ALA A 382 -22.10 -17.68 25.23
CA ALA A 382 -21.80 -19.09 24.86
C ALA A 382 -20.77 -19.74 25.80
N VAL A 383 -19.73 -19.02 26.22
CA VAL A 383 -18.73 -19.51 27.17
C VAL A 383 -19.34 -19.70 28.55
N ALA A 384 -20.20 -18.78 29.03
CA ALA A 384 -20.89 -18.93 30.29
C ALA A 384 -21.84 -20.14 30.32
N LEU A 385 -22.53 -20.43 29.20
CA LEU A 385 -23.41 -21.61 29.08
C LEU A 385 -22.57 -22.93 29.05
N ALA A 386 -21.44 -22.96 28.37
CA ALA A 386 -20.56 -24.12 28.31
C ALA A 386 -19.92 -24.45 29.69
N VAL A 387 -19.53 -23.43 30.48
CA VAL A 387 -19.00 -23.60 31.83
C VAL A 387 -20.10 -24.09 32.78
N ALA A 388 -21.34 -23.58 32.66
CA ALA A 388 -22.45 -24.03 33.48
C ALA A 388 -22.84 -25.50 33.20
N LEU A 389 -22.85 -25.93 31.94
CA LEU A 389 -23.06 -27.32 31.53
C LEU A 389 -21.93 -28.25 31.96
N GLY A 390 -20.64 -27.80 31.84
CA GLY A 390 -19.48 -28.58 32.27
C GLY A 390 -19.41 -28.81 33.77
N LEU A 391 -19.76 -27.81 34.60
CA LEU A 391 -19.85 -27.96 36.06
C LEU A 391 -21.03 -28.84 36.49
N GLY A 392 -22.16 -28.76 35.79
CA GLY A 392 -23.33 -29.61 36.08
C GLY A 392 -23.05 -31.09 35.82
N THR A 393 -22.32 -31.45 34.77
CA THR A 393 -21.96 -32.84 34.47
C THR A 393 -20.87 -33.38 35.40
N TRP A 394 -19.95 -32.53 35.88
CA TRP A 394 -18.91 -32.97 36.84
C TRP A 394 -19.51 -33.28 38.23
N PHE A 395 -20.48 -32.51 38.72
CA PHE A 395 -21.17 -32.81 39.96
C PHE A 395 -22.06 -34.05 39.88
N ALA A 396 -22.61 -34.41 38.72
CA ALA A 396 -23.43 -35.59 38.52
C ALA A 396 -22.63 -36.91 38.44
N VAL A 397 -21.33 -36.86 38.10
CA VAL A 397 -20.45 -38.06 37.94
C VAL A 397 -19.62 -38.35 39.21
N SER A 398 -19.50 -37.39 40.14
CA SER A 398 -18.63 -37.52 41.33
C SER A 398 -19.34 -38.05 42.59
N GLY A 399 -20.59 -38.55 42.49
CA GLY A 399 -21.31 -39.17 43.57
C GLY A 399 -21.45 -40.66 43.38
N ASP A 400 -20.91 -41.42 44.32
CA ASP A 400 -20.92 -42.86 44.51
C ASP A 400 -19.78 -43.68 43.93
N ASP A 401 -18.84 -44.04 44.82
CA ASP A 401 -18.21 -45.37 44.84
C ASP A 401 -17.75 -45.74 46.24
N PRO A 402 -18.17 -46.95 46.79
CA PRO A 402 -17.71 -47.46 48.08
C PRO A 402 -16.43 -48.28 47.90
N ALA A 403 -15.56 -48.24 48.90
CA ALA A 403 -14.26 -48.89 48.98
C ALA A 403 -14.36 -50.43 48.94
N PRO A 404 -13.38 -51.13 48.31
CA PRO A 404 -13.14 -52.55 48.52
C PRO A 404 -12.01 -52.81 49.53
N ARG A 405 -12.26 -53.83 50.33
CA ARG A 405 -11.41 -54.40 51.38
C ARG A 405 -10.15 -55.05 50.88
N GLN A 406 -9.10 -54.93 51.66
CA GLN A 406 -7.87 -55.69 51.58
C GLN A 406 -8.12 -57.21 51.87
N ASP A 407 -7.48 -58.08 51.09
CA ASP A 407 -7.07 -59.41 51.53
C ASP A 407 -5.66 -59.75 50.99
N ASN A 408 -4.89 -60.14 51.97
CA ASN A 408 -3.50 -60.51 51.99
C ASN A 408 -3.30 -61.92 51.52
N LYS A 409 -2.30 -62.35 50.73
CA LYS A 409 -1.48 -63.56 50.91
C LYS A 409 -0.32 -63.65 49.89
N HIS A 410 0.83 -63.62 50.46
CA HIS A 410 2.04 -64.47 50.29
C HIS A 410 2.24 -65.32 49.02
N SER A 411 3.39 -65.11 48.30
CA SER A 411 4.48 -66.07 48.30
C SER A 411 5.47 -65.85 47.17
N SER A 412 6.69 -65.56 47.47
CA SER A 412 7.87 -65.84 46.65
C SER A 412 8.20 -67.35 46.80
N PRO A 413 9.21 -68.02 46.10
CA PRO A 413 10.30 -67.51 45.30
C PRO A 413 10.79 -68.41 44.12
N ARG A 414 11.91 -67.96 43.49
CA ARG A 414 13.04 -68.73 42.91
C ARG A 414 13.08 -68.95 41.38
N THR A 415 14.14 -68.36 40.93
CA THR A 415 15.04 -68.69 39.81
C THR A 415 15.40 -70.20 39.63
N PRO A 416 15.93 -70.67 38.51
CA PRO A 416 17.24 -70.22 38.02
C PRO A 416 17.19 -69.50 36.66
#